data_f70def7ae5c0d9fc5b3723681f5d98fa
#
_entry.id   f70def7ae5c0d9fc5b3723681f5d98fa
#
_cell.length_a   1.000
_cell.length_b   1.000
_cell.length_c   1.000
_cell.angle_alpha   90.00
_cell.angle_beta   90.00
_cell.angle_gamma   90.00
#
_symmetry.space_group_name_H-M   'P 1'
#
loop_
_entity.id
_entity.type
_entity.pdbx_description
1 polymer ?
#
loop_
_entity_poly.entity_id
_entity_poly.type
_entity_poly.pdbx_seq_one_letter_code
_entity_poly.pdbx_strand_id
1 'polypeptide(L)'
;MLLVISFLIYLGLELTPGDAVSFMVPPDQIANLKPSDLEVMRESLGLNDPFFVRYMNWLGGVLKGNFGYSLASGVAIKDIVLDRLPATLELSVAALILSSIFGVIFGTISALYRGSIIDNCFTVFGMIGVSVPEFIFGLIALVIFALNLEWLPVGQRLLPGYNSYWDHMPHLIMPAGVLALIMTAGVMRYS
;
A
#
# COMPACT_ATOMS: atom_id res chain seq x y z
N MET A 1 20.08 -2.60 -5.35
CA MET A 1 18.69 -2.52 -5.81
C MET A 1 18.01 -1.25 -5.32
N LEU A 2 17.86 -1.01 -4.02
CA LEU A 2 17.12 0.16 -3.49
C LEU A 2 17.66 1.51 -4.01
N LEU A 3 18.97 1.70 -4.09
CA LEU A 3 19.57 2.93 -4.62
C LEU A 3 19.23 3.16 -6.11
N VAL A 4 19.23 2.10 -6.91
CA VAL A 4 18.86 2.20 -8.33
C VAL A 4 17.39 2.57 -8.47
N ILE A 5 16.52 1.93 -7.70
CA ILE A 5 15.08 2.20 -7.71
C ILE A 5 14.80 3.64 -7.25
N SER A 6 15.44 4.09 -6.15
CA SER A 6 15.27 5.46 -5.66
C SER A 6 15.74 6.50 -6.67
N PHE A 7 16.85 6.23 -7.36
CA PHE A 7 17.36 7.10 -8.43
C PHE A 7 16.40 7.18 -9.61
N LEU A 8 15.87 6.04 -10.05
CA LEU A 8 14.92 5.99 -11.18
C LEU A 8 13.60 6.68 -10.84
N ILE A 9 13.10 6.51 -9.60
CA ILE A 9 11.90 7.21 -9.14
C ILE A 9 12.16 8.72 -9.09
N TYR A 10 13.28 9.14 -8.52
CA TYR A 10 13.63 10.56 -8.42
C TYR A 10 13.80 11.20 -9.81
N LEU A 11 14.44 10.48 -10.74
CA LEU A 11 14.55 10.90 -12.14
C LEU A 11 13.16 10.97 -12.82
N GLY A 12 12.30 10.01 -12.58
CA GLY A 12 10.93 10.01 -13.10
C GLY A 12 10.11 11.22 -12.62
N LEU A 13 10.26 11.59 -11.35
CA LEU A 13 9.64 12.79 -10.80
C LEU A 13 10.18 14.07 -11.46
N GLU A 14 11.48 14.13 -11.73
CA GLU A 14 12.10 15.26 -12.42
C GLU A 14 11.61 15.43 -13.87
N LEU A 15 11.36 14.32 -14.55
CA LEU A 15 10.84 14.31 -15.92
C LEU A 15 9.33 14.57 -16.00
N THR A 16 8.63 14.55 -14.86
CA THR A 16 7.20 14.83 -14.83
C THR A 16 6.95 16.32 -15.06
N PRO A 17 6.13 16.69 -16.04
CA PRO A 17 5.81 18.09 -16.26
C PRO A 17 5.04 18.66 -15.05
N GLY A 18 5.57 19.73 -14.47
CA GLY A 18 5.00 20.43 -13.31
C GLY A 18 6.09 21.01 -12.44
N ASP A 19 5.76 22.05 -11.72
CA ASP A 19 6.66 22.68 -10.75
C ASP A 19 6.27 22.23 -9.34
N ALA A 20 7.22 21.77 -8.53
CA ALA A 20 6.97 21.39 -7.14
C ALA A 20 6.28 22.51 -6.35
N VAL A 21 6.58 23.78 -6.66
CA VAL A 21 5.92 24.93 -6.05
C VAL A 21 4.42 24.97 -6.36
N SER A 22 4.01 24.53 -7.55
CA SER A 22 2.59 24.49 -7.95
C SER A 22 1.77 23.47 -7.18
N PHE A 23 2.40 22.48 -6.56
CA PHE A 23 1.72 21.51 -5.67
C PHE A 23 1.59 21.99 -4.22
N MET A 24 2.38 23.00 -3.82
CA MET A 24 2.36 23.58 -2.47
C MET A 24 1.38 24.71 -2.32
N VAL A 25 1.09 25.42 -3.41
CA VAL A 25 0.25 26.62 -3.41
C VAL A 25 -1.04 26.32 -4.18
N PRO A 26 -2.22 26.61 -3.60
CA PRO A 26 -3.50 26.47 -4.31
C PRO A 26 -3.49 27.27 -5.63
N PRO A 27 -4.12 26.76 -6.70
CA PRO A 27 -4.10 27.41 -8.03
C PRO A 27 -4.61 28.84 -8.03
N ASP A 28 -5.60 29.15 -7.19
CA ASP A 28 -6.16 30.49 -6.99
C ASP A 28 -5.17 31.48 -6.36
N GLN A 29 -4.23 30.97 -5.56
CA GLN A 29 -3.18 31.79 -4.94
C GLN A 29 -1.96 31.96 -5.86
N ILE A 30 -1.62 30.95 -6.65
CA ILE A 30 -0.51 31.03 -7.61
C ILE A 30 -0.72 32.19 -8.58
N ALA A 31 -1.95 32.41 -9.05
CA ALA A 31 -2.30 33.49 -9.97
C ALA A 31 -2.05 34.87 -9.37
N ASN A 32 -1.99 35.00 -8.05
CA ASN A 32 -1.80 36.28 -7.34
C ASN A 32 -0.35 36.48 -6.86
N LEU A 33 0.51 35.45 -6.93
CA LEU A 33 1.92 35.54 -6.55
C LEU A 33 2.73 36.25 -7.64
N LYS A 34 3.67 37.08 -7.21
CA LYS A 34 4.63 37.69 -8.13
C LYS A 34 5.65 36.67 -8.58
N PRO A 35 6.18 36.74 -9.80
CA PRO A 35 7.23 35.84 -10.28
C PRO A 35 8.45 35.78 -9.35
N SER A 36 8.78 36.88 -8.67
CA SER A 36 9.83 36.95 -7.65
C SER A 36 9.57 36.04 -6.45
N ASP A 37 8.32 35.93 -6.02
CA ASP A 37 7.97 35.18 -4.83
C ASP A 37 8.02 33.67 -5.13
N LEU A 38 7.66 33.26 -6.35
CA LEU A 38 7.82 31.89 -6.83
C LEU A 38 9.30 31.50 -6.93
N GLU A 39 10.16 32.43 -7.36
CA GLU A 39 11.60 32.17 -7.46
C GLU A 39 12.24 32.00 -6.08
N VAL A 40 11.86 32.84 -5.11
CA VAL A 40 12.30 32.68 -3.71
C VAL A 40 11.85 31.34 -3.13
N MET A 41 10.64 30.88 -3.46
CA MET A 41 10.16 29.55 -3.05
C MET A 41 10.98 28.42 -3.69
N ARG A 42 11.30 28.52 -4.98
CA ARG A 42 12.15 27.55 -5.68
C ARG A 42 13.54 27.47 -5.05
N GLU A 43 14.14 28.62 -4.78
CA GLU A 43 15.45 28.69 -4.16
C GLU A 43 15.43 28.11 -2.74
N SER A 44 14.42 28.42 -1.94
CA SER A 44 14.27 27.87 -0.58
C SER A 44 14.09 26.33 -0.54
N LEU A 45 13.52 25.75 -1.60
CA LEU A 45 13.36 24.31 -1.79
C LEU A 45 14.56 23.66 -2.47
N GLY A 46 15.58 24.44 -2.85
CA GLY A 46 16.76 23.95 -3.57
C GLY A 46 16.46 23.43 -4.99
N LEU A 47 15.33 23.84 -5.59
CA LEU A 47 14.91 23.36 -6.92
C LEU A 47 15.81 23.90 -8.04
N ASN A 48 16.55 24.97 -7.79
CA ASN A 48 17.51 25.56 -8.74
C ASN A 48 18.84 24.83 -8.78
N ASP A 49 19.09 23.90 -7.83
CA ASP A 49 20.31 23.10 -7.82
C ASP A 49 20.32 22.07 -8.96
N PRO A 50 21.50 21.69 -9.47
CA PRO A 50 21.61 20.59 -10.43
C PRO A 50 20.99 19.28 -9.89
N PHE A 51 20.35 18.51 -10.78
CA PHE A 51 19.64 17.27 -10.43
C PHE A 51 20.43 16.34 -9.49
N PHE A 52 21.70 16.08 -9.79
CA PHE A 52 22.53 15.19 -8.96
C PHE A 52 22.77 15.74 -7.54
N VAL A 53 22.90 17.06 -7.40
CA VAL A 53 23.06 17.71 -6.09
C VAL A 53 21.79 17.53 -5.26
N ARG A 54 20.64 17.77 -5.86
CA ARG A 54 19.34 17.58 -5.23
C ARG A 54 19.12 16.13 -4.79
N TYR A 55 19.42 15.17 -5.69
CA TYR A 55 19.31 13.74 -5.35
C TYR A 55 20.24 13.35 -4.19
N MET A 56 21.51 13.80 -4.21
CA MET A 56 22.45 13.49 -3.12
C MET A 56 22.07 14.13 -1.79
N ASN A 57 21.57 15.37 -1.81
CA ASN A 57 21.07 16.05 -0.62
C ASN A 57 19.86 15.31 -0.03
N TRP A 58 18.91 14.92 -0.88
CA TRP A 58 17.76 14.11 -0.48
C TRP A 58 18.19 12.76 0.09
N LEU A 59 19.04 12.03 -0.58
CA LEU A 59 19.54 10.72 -0.13
C LEU A 59 20.28 10.83 1.20
N GLY A 60 21.13 11.87 1.35
CA GLY A 60 21.81 12.16 2.60
C GLY A 60 20.86 12.49 3.75
N GLY A 61 19.75 13.16 3.45
CA GLY A 61 18.66 13.41 4.40
C GLY A 61 17.98 12.12 4.84
N VAL A 62 17.59 11.28 3.88
CA VAL A 62 16.95 9.98 4.13
C VAL A 62 17.83 9.08 5.01
N LEU A 63 19.13 9.01 4.74
CA LEU A 63 20.08 8.22 5.55
C LEU A 63 20.21 8.73 6.99
N LYS A 64 19.92 10.00 7.24
CA LYS A 64 19.87 10.63 8.58
C LYS A 64 18.47 10.56 9.21
N GLY A 65 17.51 9.92 8.57
CA GLY A 65 16.11 9.82 9.04
C GLY A 65 15.25 11.06 8.75
N ASN A 66 15.74 11.98 7.93
CA ASN A 66 14.96 13.11 7.43
C ASN A 66 14.38 12.78 6.06
N PHE A 67 13.10 12.43 6.02
CA PHE A 67 12.36 12.09 4.80
C PHE A 67 11.70 13.31 4.14
N GLY A 68 11.83 14.50 4.75
CA GLY A 68 11.17 15.72 4.30
C GLY A 68 9.70 15.79 4.69
N TYR A 69 8.99 16.68 4.01
CA TYR A 69 7.56 16.96 4.24
C TYR A 69 6.74 16.66 2.99
N SER A 70 5.51 16.23 3.20
CA SER A 70 4.54 16.06 2.10
C SER A 70 4.16 17.43 1.54
N LEU A 71 4.35 17.64 0.25
CA LEU A 71 3.99 18.89 -0.42
C LEU A 71 2.48 19.17 -0.37
N ALA A 72 1.66 18.12 -0.37
CA ALA A 72 0.20 18.25 -0.36
C ALA A 72 -0.38 18.55 1.03
N SER A 73 0.21 17.97 2.10
CA SER A 73 -0.36 18.09 3.46
C SER A 73 0.48 18.90 4.43
N GLY A 74 1.74 19.22 4.09
CA GLY A 74 2.69 19.91 4.97
C GLY A 74 3.17 19.04 6.17
N VAL A 75 2.73 17.78 6.26
CA VAL A 75 3.07 16.87 7.37
C VAL A 75 4.41 16.18 7.08
N ALA A 76 5.22 15.95 8.11
CA ALA A 76 6.46 15.20 7.96
C ALA A 76 6.18 13.78 7.40
N ILE A 77 6.89 13.38 6.35
CA ILE A 77 6.71 12.07 5.70
C ILE A 77 6.98 10.94 6.68
N LYS A 78 7.95 11.13 7.59
CA LYS A 78 8.25 10.16 8.66
C LYS A 78 7.00 9.84 9.49
N ASP A 79 6.26 10.86 9.89
CA ASP A 79 5.07 10.69 10.74
C ASP A 79 3.96 9.97 9.96
N ILE A 80 3.73 10.36 8.69
CA ILE A 80 2.78 9.68 7.81
C ILE A 80 3.12 8.19 7.67
N VAL A 81 4.39 7.85 7.50
CA VAL A 81 4.84 6.46 7.36
C VAL A 81 4.66 5.69 8.68
N LEU A 82 5.07 6.28 9.81
CA LEU A 82 4.95 5.64 11.12
C LEU A 82 3.50 5.41 11.53
N ASP A 83 2.59 6.29 11.15
CA ASP A 83 1.15 6.12 11.40
C ASP A 83 0.53 4.99 10.57
N ARG A 84 1.03 4.77 9.34
CA ARG A 84 0.46 3.77 8.43
C ARG A 84 1.14 2.41 8.52
N LEU A 85 2.41 2.37 8.88
CA LEU A 85 3.22 1.15 8.95
C LEU A 85 2.62 0.06 9.85
N PRO A 86 2.12 0.35 11.08
CA PRO A 86 1.52 -0.67 11.93
C PRO A 86 0.32 -1.37 11.27
N ALA A 87 -0.54 -0.62 10.59
CA ALA A 87 -1.68 -1.18 9.87
C ALA A 87 -1.26 -2.13 8.75
N THR A 88 -0.24 -1.73 7.98
CA THR A 88 0.30 -2.54 6.89
C THR A 88 0.94 -3.83 7.41
N LEU A 89 1.71 -3.75 8.49
CA LEU A 89 2.35 -4.91 9.11
C LEU A 89 1.32 -5.87 9.68
N GLU A 90 0.32 -5.37 10.40
CA GLU A 90 -0.76 -6.15 10.97
C GLU A 90 -1.53 -6.93 9.90
N LEU A 91 -1.94 -6.24 8.83
CA LEU A 91 -2.63 -6.84 7.70
C LEU A 91 -1.76 -7.90 6.99
N SER A 92 -0.48 -7.57 6.75
CA SER A 92 0.45 -8.46 6.07
C SER A 92 0.72 -9.74 6.88
N VAL A 93 0.92 -9.61 8.20
CA VAL A 93 1.14 -10.75 9.09
C VAL A 93 -0.11 -11.62 9.18
N ALA A 94 -1.29 -11.02 9.32
CA ALA A 94 -2.56 -11.76 9.36
C ALA A 94 -2.78 -12.52 8.04
N ALA A 95 -2.61 -11.87 6.90
CA ALA A 95 -2.75 -12.51 5.59
C ALA A 95 -1.72 -13.62 5.38
N LEU A 96 -0.46 -13.42 5.80
CA LEU A 96 0.60 -14.41 5.70
C LEU A 96 0.30 -15.67 6.55
N ILE A 97 -0.15 -15.48 7.79
CA ILE A 97 -0.51 -16.61 8.66
C ILE A 97 -1.68 -17.41 8.06
N LEU A 98 -2.76 -16.72 7.67
CA LEU A 98 -3.93 -17.37 7.09
C LEU A 98 -3.57 -18.10 5.79
N SER A 99 -2.83 -17.45 4.89
CA SER A 99 -2.43 -18.07 3.61
C SER A 99 -1.50 -19.25 3.79
N SER A 100 -0.59 -19.20 4.76
CA SER A 100 0.31 -20.33 5.07
C SER A 100 -0.47 -21.52 5.62
N ILE A 101 -1.39 -21.28 6.54
CA ILE A 101 -2.23 -22.37 7.12
C ILE A 101 -3.08 -23.02 6.02
N PHE A 102 -3.88 -22.22 5.32
CA PHE A 102 -4.79 -22.77 4.30
C PHE A 102 -4.03 -23.29 3.07
N GLY A 103 -2.93 -22.65 2.68
CA GLY A 103 -2.11 -23.07 1.55
C GLY A 103 -1.47 -24.43 1.79
N VAL A 104 -0.88 -24.66 2.97
CA VAL A 104 -0.31 -25.95 3.32
C VAL A 104 -1.39 -27.02 3.46
N ILE A 105 -2.52 -26.73 4.11
CA ILE A 105 -3.62 -27.69 4.25
C ILE A 105 -4.17 -28.09 2.88
N PHE A 106 -4.53 -27.13 2.04
CA PHE A 106 -5.14 -27.41 0.74
C PHE A 106 -4.12 -28.03 -0.23
N GLY A 107 -2.85 -27.57 -0.21
CA GLY A 107 -1.78 -28.18 -1.00
C GLY A 107 -1.51 -29.62 -0.61
N THR A 108 -1.47 -29.91 0.70
CA THR A 108 -1.29 -31.29 1.19
C THR A 108 -2.48 -32.17 0.80
N ILE A 109 -3.72 -31.70 0.95
CA ILE A 109 -4.92 -32.44 0.55
C ILE A 109 -4.90 -32.70 -0.96
N SER A 110 -4.58 -31.71 -1.78
CA SER A 110 -4.45 -31.84 -3.23
C SER A 110 -3.40 -32.89 -3.61
N ALA A 111 -2.24 -32.86 -2.95
CA ALA A 111 -1.17 -33.84 -3.19
C ALA A 111 -1.56 -35.29 -2.80
N LEU A 112 -2.24 -35.45 -1.66
CA LEU A 112 -2.71 -36.78 -1.20
C LEU A 112 -3.77 -37.38 -2.13
N TYR A 113 -4.63 -36.56 -2.72
CA TYR A 113 -5.69 -36.99 -3.63
C TYR A 113 -5.40 -36.66 -5.10
N ARG A 114 -4.12 -36.70 -5.49
CA ARG A 114 -3.66 -36.31 -6.83
C ARG A 114 -4.44 -37.01 -7.95
N GLY A 115 -4.90 -36.19 -8.93
CA GLY A 115 -5.70 -36.66 -10.06
C GLY A 115 -7.17 -36.93 -9.74
N SER A 116 -7.62 -36.69 -8.51
CA SER A 116 -9.04 -36.80 -8.11
C SER A 116 -9.82 -35.52 -8.41
N ILE A 117 -11.14 -35.56 -8.18
CA ILE A 117 -12.02 -34.38 -8.28
C ILE A 117 -11.59 -33.32 -7.25
N ILE A 118 -11.12 -33.72 -6.06
CA ILE A 118 -10.64 -32.83 -5.00
C ILE A 118 -9.44 -32.03 -5.49
N ASP A 119 -8.46 -32.70 -6.06
CA ASP A 119 -7.26 -32.06 -6.62
C ASP A 119 -7.64 -31.08 -7.74
N ASN A 120 -8.53 -31.51 -8.64
CA ASN A 120 -9.01 -30.63 -9.70
C ASN A 120 -9.74 -29.38 -9.16
N CYS A 121 -10.55 -29.52 -8.10
CA CYS A 121 -11.23 -28.39 -7.46
C CYS A 121 -10.21 -27.39 -6.88
N PHE A 122 -9.19 -27.86 -6.15
CA PHE A 122 -8.16 -26.98 -5.61
C PHE A 122 -7.31 -26.33 -6.70
N THR A 123 -7.01 -27.05 -7.77
CA THR A 123 -6.30 -26.51 -8.94
C THR A 123 -7.09 -25.37 -9.60
N VAL A 124 -8.40 -25.60 -9.83
CA VAL A 124 -9.29 -24.55 -10.39
C VAL A 124 -9.39 -23.36 -9.45
N PHE A 125 -9.56 -23.59 -8.14
CA PHE A 125 -9.56 -22.54 -7.13
C PHE A 125 -8.27 -21.71 -7.17
N GLY A 126 -7.11 -22.35 -7.25
CA GLY A 126 -5.82 -21.69 -7.38
C GLY A 126 -5.68 -20.87 -8.66
N MET A 127 -6.17 -21.42 -9.80
CA MET A 127 -6.18 -20.68 -11.08
C MET A 127 -7.04 -19.44 -11.01
N ILE A 128 -8.24 -19.51 -10.42
CA ILE A 128 -9.14 -18.36 -10.24
C ILE A 128 -8.45 -17.31 -9.36
N GLY A 129 -7.83 -17.73 -8.24
CA GLY A 129 -7.16 -16.82 -7.32
C GLY A 129 -6.02 -16.02 -7.94
N VAL A 130 -5.33 -16.58 -8.94
CA VAL A 130 -4.23 -15.89 -9.65
C VAL A 130 -4.72 -15.08 -10.85
N SER A 131 -5.82 -15.50 -11.48
CA SER A 131 -6.31 -14.90 -12.73
C SER A 131 -7.20 -13.68 -12.50
N VAL A 132 -7.88 -13.62 -11.35
CA VAL A 132 -8.79 -12.52 -11.03
C VAL A 132 -8.05 -11.44 -10.24
N PRO A 133 -8.13 -10.16 -10.64
CA PRO A 133 -7.54 -9.07 -9.86
C PRO A 133 -8.07 -9.03 -8.42
N GLU A 134 -7.19 -8.85 -7.45
CA GLU A 134 -7.49 -8.92 -6.00
C GLU A 134 -8.61 -7.98 -5.55
N PHE A 135 -8.70 -6.78 -6.14
CA PHE A 135 -9.75 -5.83 -5.79
C PHE A 135 -11.15 -6.33 -6.10
N ILE A 136 -11.31 -7.23 -7.09
CA ILE A 136 -12.62 -7.84 -7.42
C ILE A 136 -13.07 -8.73 -6.27
N PHE A 137 -12.18 -9.57 -5.71
CA PHE A 137 -12.49 -10.35 -4.51
C PHE A 137 -12.84 -9.46 -3.32
N GLY A 138 -12.11 -8.34 -3.15
CA GLY A 138 -12.40 -7.35 -2.12
C GLY A 138 -13.80 -6.74 -2.27
N LEU A 139 -14.19 -6.35 -3.50
CA LEU A 139 -15.52 -5.82 -3.78
C LEU A 139 -16.63 -6.86 -3.53
N ILE A 140 -16.43 -8.09 -3.99
CA ILE A 140 -17.39 -9.19 -3.77
C ILE A 140 -17.55 -9.47 -2.28
N ALA A 141 -16.44 -9.55 -1.54
CA ALA A 141 -16.46 -9.76 -0.09
C ALA A 141 -17.18 -8.61 0.63
N LEU A 142 -16.94 -7.36 0.24
CA LEU A 142 -17.61 -6.19 0.79
C LEU A 142 -19.12 -6.25 0.55
N VAL A 143 -19.56 -6.55 -0.67
CA VAL A 143 -20.99 -6.66 -1.00
C VAL A 143 -21.66 -7.78 -0.22
N ILE A 144 -21.01 -8.94 -0.12
CA ILE A 144 -21.62 -10.10 0.56
C ILE A 144 -21.58 -9.91 2.08
N PHE A 145 -20.40 -9.71 2.67
CA PHE A 145 -20.21 -9.79 4.12
C PHE A 145 -20.51 -8.48 4.86
N ALA A 146 -20.31 -7.34 4.20
CA ALA A 146 -20.56 -6.07 4.85
C ALA A 146 -21.93 -5.47 4.51
N LEU A 147 -22.36 -5.53 3.22
CA LEU A 147 -23.62 -4.88 2.81
C LEU A 147 -24.84 -5.80 2.89
N ASN A 148 -24.72 -7.07 2.49
CA ASN A 148 -25.87 -7.98 2.48
C ASN A 148 -26.06 -8.74 3.80
N LEU A 149 -24.96 -9.26 4.37
CA LEU A 149 -25.00 -10.06 5.60
C LEU A 149 -24.79 -9.22 6.85
N GLU A 150 -24.21 -8.02 6.72
CA GLU A 150 -23.91 -7.11 7.84
C GLU A 150 -23.03 -7.79 8.94
N TRP A 151 -22.23 -8.79 8.56
CA TRP A 151 -21.39 -9.54 9.49
C TRP A 151 -20.09 -8.82 9.80
N LEU A 152 -19.55 -8.07 8.83
CA LEU A 152 -18.28 -7.37 8.91
C LEU A 152 -18.44 -5.89 8.57
N PRO A 153 -17.62 -5.02 9.14
CA PRO A 153 -17.68 -3.59 8.87
C PRO A 153 -17.20 -3.27 7.45
N VAL A 154 -17.77 -2.21 6.88
CA VAL A 154 -17.48 -1.76 5.49
C VAL A 154 -16.04 -1.25 5.32
N GLY A 155 -15.40 -0.79 6.39
CA GLY A 155 -14.05 -0.24 6.31
C GLY A 155 -13.64 0.45 7.59
N GLN A 156 -12.59 1.26 7.52
CA GLN A 156 -11.93 1.98 8.61
C GLN A 156 -11.27 1.04 9.62
N ARG A 157 -10.00 1.30 9.92
CA ARG A 157 -9.25 0.52 10.92
C ARG A 157 -9.55 0.97 12.34
N LEU A 158 -9.63 2.27 12.54
CA LEU A 158 -9.85 2.91 13.83
C LEU A 158 -11.03 3.87 13.71
N LEU A 159 -12.07 3.64 14.49
CA LEU A 159 -13.16 4.59 14.67
C LEU A 159 -12.91 5.44 15.92
N PRO A 160 -13.37 6.70 15.95
CA PRO A 160 -13.34 7.50 17.17
C PRO A 160 -14.06 6.76 18.30
N GLY A 161 -13.37 6.55 19.43
CA GLY A 161 -13.91 5.82 20.59
C GLY A 161 -13.45 4.38 20.73
N TYR A 162 -12.73 3.81 19.78
CA TYR A 162 -12.10 2.50 19.93
C TYR A 162 -10.84 2.62 20.79
N ASN A 163 -10.84 1.94 21.94
CA ASN A 163 -9.75 1.97 22.92
C ASN A 163 -9.04 0.61 23.07
N SER A 164 -9.55 -0.44 22.41
CA SER A 164 -9.03 -1.80 22.53
C SER A 164 -8.58 -2.35 21.19
N TYR A 165 -7.53 -3.18 21.21
CA TYR A 165 -7.08 -3.94 20.05
C TYR A 165 -8.22 -4.81 19.47
N TRP A 166 -9.10 -5.34 20.31
CA TRP A 166 -10.20 -6.20 19.89
C TRP A 166 -11.30 -5.45 19.11
N ASP A 167 -11.41 -4.13 19.30
CA ASP A 167 -12.44 -3.33 18.65
C ASP A 167 -12.19 -3.20 17.12
N HIS A 168 -10.93 -3.29 16.68
CA HIS A 168 -10.59 -3.21 15.26
C HIS A 168 -10.37 -4.56 14.57
N MET A 169 -10.34 -5.66 15.33
CA MET A 169 -10.22 -7.01 14.76
C MET A 169 -11.26 -7.33 13.67
N PRO A 170 -12.56 -7.00 13.83
CA PRO A 170 -13.54 -7.21 12.78
C PRO A 170 -13.20 -6.50 11.46
N HIS A 171 -12.56 -5.32 11.55
CA HIS A 171 -12.12 -4.55 10.38
C HIS A 171 -10.92 -5.17 9.65
N LEU A 172 -10.16 -6.02 10.34
CA LEU A 172 -9.00 -6.73 9.78
C LEU A 172 -9.41 -8.03 9.05
N ILE A 173 -10.47 -8.70 9.50
CA ILE A 173 -10.86 -10.03 9.01
C ILE A 173 -11.08 -10.05 7.51
N MET A 174 -11.89 -9.13 6.98
CA MET A 174 -12.24 -9.12 5.57
C MET A 174 -11.03 -8.82 4.67
N PRO A 175 -10.25 -7.73 4.86
CA PRO A 175 -9.09 -7.48 4.01
C PRO A 175 -8.00 -8.54 4.16
N ALA A 176 -7.75 -9.06 5.37
CA ALA A 176 -6.80 -10.14 5.58
C ALA A 176 -7.25 -11.44 4.90
N GLY A 177 -8.55 -11.76 4.95
CA GLY A 177 -9.12 -12.92 4.28
C GLY A 177 -9.01 -12.85 2.76
N VAL A 178 -9.28 -11.69 2.16
CA VAL A 178 -9.14 -11.47 0.71
C VAL A 178 -7.69 -11.64 0.26
N LEU A 179 -6.74 -11.01 0.97
CA LEU A 179 -5.32 -11.16 0.65
C LEU A 179 -4.86 -12.61 0.87
N ALA A 180 -5.27 -13.23 1.97
CA ALA A 180 -4.93 -14.61 2.27
C ALA A 180 -5.44 -15.58 1.19
N LEU A 181 -6.64 -15.36 0.65
CA LEU A 181 -7.22 -16.19 -0.41
C LEU A 181 -6.29 -16.24 -1.64
N ILE A 182 -5.80 -15.09 -2.08
CA ILE A 182 -4.93 -14.99 -3.24
C ILE A 182 -3.56 -15.59 -2.94
N MET A 183 -2.98 -15.27 -1.78
CA MET A 183 -1.69 -15.82 -1.34
C MET A 183 -1.76 -17.34 -1.16
N THR A 184 -2.89 -17.88 -0.68
CA THR A 184 -3.14 -19.32 -0.55
C THR A 184 -2.98 -20.03 -1.88
N ALA A 185 -3.50 -19.48 -2.97
CA ALA A 185 -3.35 -20.04 -4.31
C ALA A 185 -1.86 -20.17 -4.72
N GLY A 186 -1.04 -19.18 -4.35
CA GLY A 186 0.41 -19.25 -4.52
C GLY A 186 1.07 -20.34 -3.69
N VAL A 187 0.78 -20.41 -2.39
CA VAL A 187 1.37 -21.40 -1.45
C VAL A 187 1.00 -22.83 -1.85
N MET A 188 -0.28 -23.08 -2.18
CA MET A 188 -0.74 -24.39 -2.66
C MET A 188 0.06 -24.93 -3.85
N ARG A 189 0.48 -24.04 -4.75
CA ARG A 189 1.22 -24.43 -5.95
C ARG A 189 2.62 -24.95 -5.65
N TYR A 190 3.20 -24.56 -4.50
CA TYR A 190 4.56 -24.93 -4.09
C TYR A 190 4.57 -26.02 -3.00
N SER A 191 3.42 -26.40 -2.46
CA SER A 191 3.25 -27.49 -1.49
C SER A 191 2.95 -28.83 -2.18
#